data_5bf9c6aec6d3f034225a18fc85897f37
#
_entry.id   5bf9c6aec6d3f034225a18fc85897f37
#
_cell.length_a   1.000
_cell.length_b   1.000
_cell.length_c   1.000
_cell.angle_alpha   90.00
_cell.angle_beta   90.00
_cell.angle_gamma   90.00
#
_symmetry.space_group_name_H-M   'P 1'
#
loop_
_entity.id
_entity.type
_entity.pdbx_description
1 polymer ?
#
loop_
_entity_poly.entity_id
_entity_poly.type
_entity_poly.pdbx_seq_one_letter_code
_entity_poly.pdbx_strand_id
1 'polypeptide(L)' 'GFETKKSKAAKEKIGVHCKAFGGTLDDMECMKLTGLARNTYYKYKRQIREDAEMND' A
#
# COMPACT_ATOMS: atom_id res chain seq x y z
N GLY A 1 12.16 -8.26 -8.08
CA GLY A 1 12.64 -8.02 -6.76
C GLY A 1 12.03 -8.94 -5.73
N PHE A 2 12.74 -9.14 -4.68
CA PHE A 2 12.29 -9.99 -3.60
C PHE A 2 11.44 -9.19 -2.62
N GLU A 3 10.21 -9.58 -2.48
CA GLU A 3 9.36 -9.00 -1.46
C GLU A 3 9.47 -9.83 -0.19
N THR A 4 9.77 -9.15 0.92
CA THR A 4 9.74 -9.80 2.22
C THR A 4 8.29 -9.97 2.66
N LYS A 5 8.05 -10.83 3.63
CA LYS A 5 6.71 -10.99 4.20
C LYS A 5 6.17 -9.68 4.74
N LYS A 6 7.04 -8.87 5.32
CA LYS A 6 6.66 -7.55 5.86
C LYS A 6 6.20 -6.61 4.75
N SER A 7 6.93 -6.58 3.63
CA SER A 7 6.57 -5.74 2.50
C SER A 7 5.22 -6.15 1.91
N LYS A 8 5.01 -7.44 1.76
CA LYS A 8 3.76 -7.96 1.22
C LYS A 8 2.59 -7.65 2.14
N ALA A 9 2.76 -7.85 3.44
CA ALA A 9 1.72 -7.53 4.41
C ALA A 9 1.38 -6.05 4.42
N ALA A 10 2.40 -5.18 4.33
CA ALA A 10 2.19 -3.74 4.28
C ALA A 10 1.40 -3.34 3.04
N LYS A 11 1.75 -3.91 1.88
CA LYS A 11 1.03 -3.64 0.64
C LYS A 11 -0.43 -4.08 0.74
N GLU A 12 -0.68 -5.23 1.31
CA GLU A 12 -2.04 -5.74 1.49
C GLU A 12 -2.86 -4.78 2.36
N LYS A 13 -2.28 -4.30 3.45
CA LYS A 13 -2.96 -3.35 4.32
C LYS A 13 -3.30 -2.07 3.58
N ILE A 14 -2.37 -1.56 2.80
CA ILE A 14 -2.61 -0.35 2.00
C ILE A 14 -3.75 -0.61 1.00
N GLY A 15 -3.70 -1.74 0.31
CA GLY A 15 -4.70 -2.07 -0.70
C GLY A 15 -6.10 -2.28 -0.15
N VAL A 16 -6.21 -2.74 1.11
CA VAL A 16 -7.49 -2.99 1.74
C VAL A 16 -8.04 -1.73 2.43
N HIS A 17 -7.18 -0.97 3.08
CA HIS A 17 -7.62 0.12 3.97
C HIS A 17 -7.53 1.51 3.35
N CYS A 18 -6.69 1.70 2.35
CA CYS A 18 -6.50 3.01 1.77
C CYS A 18 -7.70 3.44 0.91
N LYS A 19 -8.14 4.69 1.09
CA LYS A 19 -9.26 5.24 0.34
C LYS A 19 -9.07 5.15 -1.18
N ALA A 20 -7.82 5.30 -1.63
CA ALA A 20 -7.50 5.24 -3.05
C ALA A 20 -7.81 3.87 -3.64
N PHE A 21 -7.90 2.84 -2.83
CA PHE A 21 -8.16 1.47 -3.27
C PHE A 21 -9.47 0.91 -2.71
N GLY A 22 -10.38 1.79 -2.36
CA GLY A 22 -11.69 1.38 -1.88
C GLY A 22 -11.81 1.23 -0.37
N GLY A 23 -10.79 1.59 0.38
CA GLY A 23 -10.84 1.56 1.84
C GLY A 23 -11.45 2.82 2.43
N THR A 24 -11.32 2.98 3.74
CA THR A 24 -11.88 4.13 4.47
C THR A 24 -10.81 5.02 5.09
N LEU A 25 -9.56 4.60 5.09
CA LEU A 25 -8.46 5.35 5.72
C LEU A 25 -7.76 6.25 4.70
N ASP A 26 -7.40 7.45 5.15
CA ASP A 26 -6.62 8.34 4.31
C ASP A 26 -5.12 7.98 4.41
N ASP A 27 -4.29 8.71 3.67
CA ASP A 27 -2.86 8.38 3.58
C ASP A 27 -2.17 8.39 4.95
N MET A 28 -2.46 9.38 5.78
CA MET A 28 -1.85 9.48 7.10
C MET A 28 -2.23 8.31 7.98
N GLU A 29 -3.48 7.92 7.96
CA GLU A 29 -3.96 6.78 8.73
C GLU A 29 -3.32 5.49 8.26
N CYS A 30 -3.22 5.29 6.96
CA CYS A 30 -2.57 4.12 6.39
C CYS A 30 -1.09 4.06 6.75
N MET A 31 -0.40 5.18 6.73
CA MET A 31 1.00 5.24 7.14
C MET A 31 1.17 4.83 8.61
N LYS A 32 0.29 5.29 9.47
CA LYS A 32 0.32 4.89 10.88
C LYS A 32 0.01 3.42 11.05
N LEU A 33 -0.96 2.92 10.31
CA LEU A 33 -1.35 1.52 10.38
C LEU A 33 -0.22 0.59 9.97
N THR A 34 0.48 0.94 8.89
CA THR A 34 1.56 0.12 8.35
C THR A 34 2.91 0.39 9.00
N GLY A 35 3.06 1.54 9.64
CA GLY A 35 4.33 1.95 10.24
C GLY A 35 5.40 2.30 9.22
N LEU A 36 5.02 2.58 8.00
CA LEU A 36 5.96 2.89 6.92
C LEU A 36 6.33 4.37 6.91
N ALA A 37 7.56 4.65 6.47
CA ALA A 37 7.97 6.00 6.19
C ALA A 37 7.19 6.53 4.97
N ARG A 38 7.07 7.85 4.88
CA ARG A 38 6.31 8.50 3.82
C ARG A 38 6.75 8.04 2.42
N ASN A 39 8.05 8.06 2.17
CA ASN A 39 8.58 7.66 0.87
C ASN A 39 8.26 6.21 0.56
N THR A 40 8.43 5.34 1.53
CA THR A 40 8.15 3.91 1.38
C THR A 40 6.66 3.66 1.14
N TYR A 41 5.82 4.38 1.88
CA TYR A 41 4.38 4.27 1.72
C TYR A 41 3.94 4.60 0.29
N TYR A 42 4.40 5.73 -0.24
CA TYR A 42 4.03 6.13 -1.59
C TYR A 42 4.59 5.19 -2.66
N LYS A 43 5.78 4.64 -2.40
CA LYS A 43 6.36 3.64 -3.29
C LYS A 43 5.47 2.40 -3.39
N TYR A 44 5.03 1.89 -2.26
CA TYR A 44 4.15 0.73 -2.23
C TYR A 44 2.79 1.04 -2.83
N LYS A 45 2.26 2.20 -2.55
CA LYS A 45 0.98 2.64 -3.11
C LYS A 45 1.04 2.65 -4.64
N ARG A 46 2.13 3.16 -5.19
CA ARG A 46 2.35 3.18 -6.62
C ARG A 46 2.43 1.76 -7.20
N GLN A 47 3.14 0.88 -6.53
CA GLN A 47 3.27 -0.50 -6.98
C GLN A 47 1.92 -1.21 -7.03
N ILE A 48 1.09 -0.98 -6.04
CA ILE A 48 -0.25 -1.57 -6.00
C ILE A 48 -1.08 -1.07 -7.18
N ARG A 49 -1.00 0.20 -7.48
CA ARG A 49 -1.73 0.77 -8.62
C ARG A 49 -1.26 0.17 -9.94
N GLU A 50 0.04 0.03 -10.11
CA GLU A 50 0.61 -0.56 -11.31
C GLU A 50 0.17 -2.02 -11.47
N ASP A 51 0.20 -2.78 -10.38
CA ASP A 51 -0.25 -4.17 -10.39
C ASP A 51 -1.73 -4.27 -10.77
N ALA A 52 -2.55 -3.39 -10.25
CA ALA A 52 -3.97 -3.37 -10.56
C ALA A 52 -4.22 -3.06 -12.04
N GLU A 53 -3.45 -2.15 -12.60
CA GLU A 53 -3.55 -1.80 -14.01
C GLU A 53 -3.10 -2.93 -14.92
N MET A 54 -2.05 -3.65 -14.50
CA MET A 54 -1.52 -4.75 -15.30
C MET A 54 -2.38 -6.00 -15.23
N ASN A 55 -3.20 -6.10 -14.22
CA ASN A 55 -4.00 -7.29 -13.96
C ASN A 55 -5.35 -7.27 -14.70
N ASP A 56 -5.51 -6.37 -15.56
CA ASP A 56 -6.77 -6.16 -16.28
C ASP A 56 -7.04 -7.21 -17.37
#